data_4cd6b741165734aea135d894e2283067
#
_entry.id   4cd6b741165734aea135d894e2283067
#
_cell.length_a   1.000
_cell.length_b   1.000
_cell.length_c   1.000
_cell.angle_alpha   90.00
_cell.angle_beta   90.00
_cell.angle_gamma   90.00
#
_symmetry.space_group_name_H-M   'P 1'
#
loop_
_entity.id
_entity.type
_entity.pdbx_description
1 polymer ?
#
loop_
_entity_poly.entity_id
_entity_poly.type
_entity_poly.pdbx_seq_one_letter_code
_entity_poly.pdbx_strand_id
1 'polypeptide(L)'
;TKAAELAMLDEKLLVSPALAMAEAAGAIGRMGALASENMDVSLKQLHGYDAAATASINSREERIDRFADRADNFLIKLSHSLQSEGDDARMNLLMQAVPDFERIGDYATNIDELAERLAAQRVSLSEQAKSELTVIGEAVSEIVRLTVEAFTKDDNIAARRVEPLEEVIDLSLIHISEPTR
;
A
#
# COMPACT_ATOMS: atom_id res chain seq x y z
N THR A 1 16.98 8.86 3.62
CA THR A 1 16.96 10.08 4.46
C THR A 1 15.92 11.03 3.91
N LYS A 2 15.22 11.77 4.80
CA LYS A 2 14.13 12.71 4.48
C LYS A 2 14.46 13.70 3.35
N ALA A 3 15.73 14.12 3.25
CA ALA A 3 16.22 15.00 2.17
C ALA A 3 16.28 14.31 0.80
N ALA A 4 16.61 13.02 0.73
CA ALA A 4 16.64 12.26 -0.52
C ALA A 4 15.23 11.97 -1.05
N GLU A 5 14.25 11.75 -0.16
CA GLU A 5 12.85 11.59 -0.52
C GLU A 5 12.25 12.89 -1.11
N LEU A 6 12.69 14.03 -0.58
CA LEU A 6 12.28 15.35 -1.04
C LEU A 6 12.90 15.74 -2.41
N ALA A 7 14.05 15.19 -2.77
CA ALA A 7 14.73 15.48 -4.04
C ALA A 7 14.15 14.70 -5.23
N MET A 8 13.34 13.66 -5.00
CA MET A 8 12.90 12.72 -6.03
C MET A 8 11.85 13.27 -7.01
N LEU A 9 11.11 14.30 -6.63
CA LEU A 9 10.07 14.92 -7.46
C LEU A 9 10.40 16.40 -7.67
N ASP A 10 11.65 16.68 -8.07
CA ASP A 10 12.10 18.03 -8.39
C ASP A 10 11.50 18.49 -9.73
N GLU A 11 10.87 19.64 -9.75
CA GLU A 11 10.28 20.26 -10.96
C GLU A 11 11.30 20.47 -12.09
N LYS A 12 12.59 20.52 -11.79
CA LYS A 12 13.64 20.57 -12.79
C LYS A 12 13.66 19.34 -13.73
N LEU A 13 13.12 18.21 -13.25
CA LEU A 13 12.99 17.02 -14.08
C LEU A 13 11.96 17.15 -15.18
N LEU A 14 11.00 18.09 -15.06
CA LEU A 14 9.92 18.31 -16.03
C LEU A 14 10.44 18.76 -17.42
N VAL A 15 11.71 19.20 -17.52
CA VAL A 15 12.36 19.47 -18.81
C VAL A 15 12.58 18.23 -19.66
N SER A 16 12.53 17.04 -19.04
CA SER A 16 12.63 15.73 -19.69
C SER A 16 11.49 14.83 -19.26
N PRO A 17 10.34 14.83 -19.97
CA PRO A 17 9.15 14.07 -19.57
C PRO A 17 9.40 12.58 -19.30
N ALA A 18 10.23 11.93 -20.13
CA ALA A 18 10.56 10.51 -19.93
C ALA A 18 11.32 10.26 -18.61
N LEU A 19 12.27 11.13 -18.26
CA LEU A 19 12.99 11.04 -16.99
C LEU A 19 12.07 11.36 -15.82
N ALA A 20 11.25 12.39 -15.94
CA ALA A 20 10.27 12.78 -14.92
C ALA A 20 9.27 11.65 -14.64
N MET A 21 8.80 10.96 -15.68
CA MET A 21 7.92 9.79 -15.58
C MET A 21 8.60 8.63 -14.83
N ALA A 22 9.86 8.34 -15.15
CA ALA A 22 10.62 7.27 -14.49
C ALA A 22 10.87 7.58 -13.00
N GLU A 23 11.19 8.82 -12.67
CA GLU A 23 11.39 9.25 -11.29
C GLU A 23 10.07 9.24 -10.49
N ALA A 24 8.96 9.67 -11.11
CA ALA A 24 7.63 9.57 -10.50
C ALA A 24 7.27 8.11 -10.20
N ALA A 25 7.44 7.20 -11.17
CA ALA A 25 7.19 5.76 -10.97
C ALA A 25 8.05 5.19 -9.83
N GLY A 26 9.34 5.54 -9.76
CA GLY A 26 10.21 5.12 -8.67
C GLY A 26 9.78 5.67 -7.30
N ALA A 27 9.32 6.92 -7.22
CA ALA A 27 8.82 7.53 -5.99
C ALA A 27 7.52 6.86 -5.50
N ILE A 28 6.57 6.64 -6.42
CA ILE A 28 5.30 5.95 -6.14
C ILE A 28 5.54 4.49 -5.73
N GLY A 29 6.49 3.79 -6.37
CA GLY A 29 6.88 2.44 -5.96
C GLY A 29 7.43 2.37 -4.53
N ARG A 30 8.18 3.38 -4.09
CA ARG A 30 8.64 3.48 -2.69
C ARG A 30 7.51 3.77 -1.71
N MET A 31 6.53 4.58 -2.12
CA MET A 31 5.30 4.79 -1.35
C MET A 31 4.54 3.48 -1.17
N GLY A 32 4.34 2.71 -2.24
CA GLY A 32 3.74 1.37 -2.19
C GLY A 32 4.49 0.41 -1.26
N ALA A 33 5.84 0.44 -1.26
CA ALA A 33 6.64 -0.37 -0.36
C ALA A 33 6.42 0.00 1.13
N LEU A 34 6.25 1.29 1.44
CA LEU A 34 5.91 1.74 2.80
C LEU A 34 4.51 1.29 3.21
N ALA A 35 3.53 1.38 2.32
CA ALA A 35 2.18 0.90 2.56
C ALA A 35 2.14 -0.62 2.79
N SER A 36 2.90 -1.40 2.00
CA SER A 36 3.06 -2.84 2.19
C SER A 36 3.68 -3.18 3.54
N GLU A 37 4.73 -2.46 3.96
CA GLU A 37 5.35 -2.66 5.27
C GLU A 37 4.38 -2.30 6.41
N ASN A 38 3.59 -1.23 6.28
CA ASN A 38 2.56 -0.87 7.25
C ASN A 38 1.50 -1.96 7.37
N MET A 39 1.04 -2.52 6.25
CA MET A 39 0.08 -3.62 6.23
C MET A 39 0.61 -4.84 6.98
N ASP A 40 1.84 -5.27 6.70
CA ASP A 40 2.48 -6.42 7.36
C ASP A 40 2.61 -6.23 8.87
N VAL A 41 2.96 -5.03 9.32
CA VAL A 41 3.12 -4.73 10.74
C VAL A 41 1.77 -4.66 11.43
N SER A 42 0.77 -3.99 10.85
CA SER A 42 -0.56 -3.84 11.44
C SER A 42 -1.32 -5.16 11.56
N LEU A 43 -1.20 -6.06 10.58
CA LEU A 43 -1.76 -7.41 10.68
C LEU A 43 -1.16 -8.22 11.84
N LYS A 44 0.14 -8.06 12.12
CA LYS A 44 0.79 -8.70 13.27
C LYS A 44 0.29 -8.14 14.60
N GLN A 45 -0.07 -6.87 14.67
CA GLN A 45 -0.63 -6.22 15.86
C GLN A 45 -1.93 -6.90 16.36
N LEU A 46 -2.70 -7.51 15.47
CA LEU A 46 -3.92 -8.26 15.85
C LEU A 46 -3.62 -9.53 16.68
N HIS A 47 -2.38 -10.04 16.63
CA HIS A 47 -1.93 -11.18 17.43
C HIS A 47 -1.26 -10.78 18.75
N GLY A 48 -0.86 -9.53 18.87
CA GLY A 48 -0.26 -8.98 20.08
C GLY A 48 0.15 -7.53 19.88
N TYR A 49 -0.56 -6.62 20.53
CA TYR A 49 -0.36 -5.19 20.38
C TYR A 49 0.97 -4.71 21.00
N ASP A 50 1.69 -3.90 20.24
CA ASP A 50 2.91 -3.21 20.65
C ASP A 50 2.86 -1.72 20.26
N ALA A 51 2.85 -0.84 21.25
CA ALA A 51 2.81 0.61 21.03
C ALA A 51 4.04 1.15 20.25
N ALA A 52 5.18 0.46 20.28
CA ALA A 52 6.35 0.86 19.49
C ALA A 52 6.13 0.57 18.00
N ALA A 53 5.42 -0.52 17.68
CA ALA A 53 5.02 -0.81 16.30
C ALA A 53 4.01 0.22 15.80
N THR A 54 3.01 0.63 16.59
CA THR A 54 2.08 1.73 16.27
C THR A 54 2.81 3.03 15.94
N ALA A 55 3.81 3.41 16.75
CA ALA A 55 4.60 4.60 16.46
C ALA A 55 5.34 4.51 15.11
N SER A 56 5.79 3.33 14.73
CA SER A 56 6.44 3.08 13.44
C SER A 56 5.46 3.13 12.27
N ILE A 57 4.24 2.58 12.45
CA ILE A 57 3.14 2.65 11.47
C ILE A 57 2.79 4.10 11.21
N ASN A 58 2.52 4.89 12.24
CA ASN A 58 2.18 6.31 12.13
C ASN A 58 3.29 7.13 11.45
N SER A 59 4.55 6.85 11.76
CA SER A 59 5.67 7.53 11.11
C SER A 59 5.79 7.21 9.62
N ARG A 60 5.44 5.98 9.20
CA ARG A 60 5.39 5.61 7.78
C ARG A 60 4.17 6.21 7.10
N GLU A 61 3.02 6.25 7.77
CA GLU A 61 1.80 6.88 7.27
C GLU A 61 2.01 8.36 6.95
N GLU A 62 2.57 9.14 7.86
CA GLU A 62 2.95 10.51 7.59
C GLU A 62 3.89 10.68 6.37
N ARG A 63 4.66 9.66 6.05
CA ARG A 63 5.53 9.67 4.85
C ARG A 63 4.75 9.34 3.60
N ILE A 64 3.80 8.39 3.67
CA ILE A 64 2.91 8.01 2.57
C ILE A 64 2.10 9.24 2.16
N ASP A 65 1.44 9.94 3.10
CA ASP A 65 0.67 11.16 2.86
C ASP A 65 1.51 12.23 2.14
N ARG A 66 2.72 12.49 2.67
CA ARG A 66 3.62 13.46 2.04
C ARG A 66 4.08 13.07 0.65
N PHE A 67 4.22 11.76 0.39
CA PHE A 67 4.52 11.26 -0.96
C PHE A 67 3.34 11.45 -1.89
N ALA A 68 2.12 11.13 -1.45
CA ALA A 68 0.88 11.28 -2.20
C ALA A 68 0.70 12.73 -2.65
N ASP A 69 0.70 13.67 -1.71
CA ASP A 69 0.56 15.11 -1.98
C ASP A 69 1.57 15.61 -3.03
N ARG A 70 2.81 15.15 -2.93
CA ARG A 70 3.87 15.59 -3.85
C ARG A 70 3.78 14.93 -5.21
N ALA A 71 3.46 13.63 -5.24
CA ALA A 71 3.30 12.88 -6.47
C ALA A 71 2.14 13.47 -7.29
N ASP A 72 1.00 13.74 -6.68
CA ASP A 72 -0.15 14.35 -7.34
C ASP A 72 0.20 15.70 -7.97
N ASN A 73 0.81 16.60 -7.19
CA ASN A 73 1.23 17.91 -7.69
C ASN A 73 2.26 17.78 -8.83
N PHE A 74 3.19 16.85 -8.74
CA PHE A 74 4.19 16.62 -9.76
C PHE A 74 3.59 16.02 -11.04
N LEU A 75 2.70 15.00 -10.91
CA LEU A 75 2.02 14.36 -12.03
C LEU A 75 1.11 15.34 -12.79
N ILE A 76 0.38 16.21 -12.08
CA ILE A 76 -0.42 17.27 -12.72
C ILE A 76 0.47 18.17 -13.59
N LYS A 77 1.63 18.60 -13.09
CA LYS A 77 2.56 19.42 -13.88
C LYS A 77 3.17 18.65 -15.04
N LEU A 78 3.52 17.39 -14.83
CA LEU A 78 4.08 16.52 -15.86
C LEU A 78 3.08 16.27 -17.00
N SER A 79 1.77 16.08 -16.69
CA SER A 79 0.73 15.84 -17.69
C SER A 79 0.64 16.92 -18.75
N HIS A 80 0.93 18.19 -18.39
CA HIS A 80 0.95 19.31 -19.33
C HIS A 80 2.09 19.28 -20.36
N SER A 81 3.12 18.46 -20.13
CA SER A 81 4.31 18.34 -20.99
C SER A 81 4.32 17.09 -21.86
N LEU A 82 3.32 16.20 -21.72
CA LEU A 82 3.22 14.97 -22.50
C LEU A 82 2.70 15.23 -23.92
N GLN A 83 3.18 14.43 -24.88
CA GLN A 83 2.88 14.60 -26.30
C GLN A 83 2.52 13.30 -27.02
N SER A 84 2.52 12.14 -26.34
CA SER A 84 2.25 10.85 -26.97
C SER A 84 1.16 10.05 -26.23
N GLU A 85 0.35 9.27 -26.98
CA GLU A 85 -0.67 8.38 -26.41
C GLU A 85 -0.08 7.31 -25.47
N GLY A 86 1.16 6.87 -25.69
CA GLY A 86 1.85 5.92 -24.83
C GLY A 86 2.21 6.50 -23.48
N ASP A 87 2.55 7.80 -23.44
CA ASP A 87 2.82 8.52 -22.21
C ASP A 87 1.53 8.73 -21.41
N ASP A 88 0.38 8.93 -22.07
CA ASP A 88 -0.92 9.09 -21.44
C ASP A 88 -1.35 7.82 -20.68
N ALA A 89 -1.16 6.64 -21.25
CA ALA A 89 -1.49 5.37 -20.60
C ALA A 89 -0.62 5.17 -19.33
N ARG A 90 0.67 5.46 -19.41
CA ARG A 90 1.58 5.36 -18.28
C ARG A 90 1.28 6.41 -17.21
N MET A 91 0.96 7.64 -17.61
CA MET A 91 0.54 8.70 -16.71
C MET A 91 -0.72 8.30 -15.94
N ASN A 92 -1.74 7.76 -16.61
CA ASN A 92 -2.96 7.31 -15.97
C ASN A 92 -2.69 6.22 -14.94
N LEU A 93 -1.79 5.27 -15.22
CA LEU A 93 -1.37 4.26 -14.27
C LEU A 93 -0.74 4.88 -13.01
N LEU A 94 0.16 5.87 -13.17
CA LEU A 94 0.79 6.55 -12.05
C LEU A 94 -0.24 7.32 -11.21
N MET A 95 -1.15 8.04 -11.87
CA MET A 95 -2.21 8.82 -11.19
C MET A 95 -3.20 7.92 -10.42
N GLN A 96 -3.43 6.69 -10.87
CA GLN A 96 -4.25 5.71 -10.14
C GLN A 96 -3.49 5.07 -8.98
N ALA A 97 -2.20 4.79 -9.15
CA ALA A 97 -1.41 4.12 -8.13
C ALA A 97 -1.21 4.96 -6.85
N VAL A 98 -1.18 6.29 -6.96
CA VAL A 98 -1.00 7.17 -5.79
C VAL A 98 -2.13 6.99 -4.78
N PRO A 99 -3.42 7.23 -5.12
CA PRO A 99 -4.51 7.05 -4.17
C PRO A 99 -4.72 5.60 -3.74
N ASP A 100 -4.35 4.62 -4.57
CA ASP A 100 -4.48 3.21 -4.20
C ASP A 100 -3.45 2.82 -3.13
N PHE A 101 -2.19 3.26 -3.23
CA PHE A 101 -1.18 3.00 -2.21
C PHE A 101 -1.42 3.80 -0.92
N GLU A 102 -1.94 5.04 -1.00
CA GLU A 102 -2.39 5.81 0.16
C GLU A 102 -3.49 5.05 0.90
N ARG A 103 -4.51 4.57 0.20
CA ARG A 103 -5.61 3.79 0.78
C ARG A 103 -5.15 2.50 1.45
N ILE A 104 -4.12 1.83 0.93
CA ILE A 104 -3.52 0.66 1.61
C ILE A 104 -2.89 1.09 2.94
N GLY A 105 -2.21 2.23 3.00
CA GLY A 105 -1.68 2.83 4.22
C GLY A 105 -2.77 3.13 5.24
N ASP A 106 -3.85 3.79 4.82
CA ASP A 106 -5.04 4.06 5.64
C ASP A 106 -5.63 2.78 6.24
N TYR A 107 -5.78 1.72 5.43
CA TYR A 107 -6.29 0.44 5.94
C TYR A 107 -5.34 -0.18 6.97
N ALA A 108 -4.03 -0.09 6.78
CA ALA A 108 -3.05 -0.57 7.74
C ALA A 108 -3.18 0.17 9.08
N THR A 109 -3.35 1.49 9.06
CA THR A 109 -3.60 2.32 10.25
C THR A 109 -4.91 1.92 10.93
N ASN A 110 -5.99 1.71 10.19
CA ASN A 110 -7.27 1.27 10.75
C ASN A 110 -7.17 -0.11 11.43
N ILE A 111 -6.37 -1.03 10.89
CA ILE A 111 -6.11 -2.35 11.51
C ILE A 111 -5.32 -2.18 12.80
N ASP A 112 -4.31 -1.32 12.82
CA ASP A 112 -3.52 -1.03 14.02
C ASP A 112 -4.37 -0.42 15.14
N GLU A 113 -5.24 0.55 14.82
CA GLU A 113 -6.20 1.11 15.76
C GLU A 113 -7.18 0.06 16.30
N LEU A 114 -7.59 -0.91 15.48
CA LEU A 114 -8.40 -2.03 15.95
C LEU A 114 -7.63 -2.87 16.97
N ALA A 115 -6.37 -3.20 16.69
CA ALA A 115 -5.51 -3.96 17.59
C ALA A 115 -5.32 -3.22 18.92
N GLU A 116 -5.10 -1.90 18.91
CA GLU A 116 -5.01 -1.07 20.10
C GLU A 116 -6.31 -1.13 20.94
N ARG A 117 -7.47 -0.99 20.28
CA ARG A 117 -8.79 -1.07 20.96
C ARG A 117 -9.01 -2.43 21.61
N LEU A 118 -8.67 -3.54 20.92
CA LEU A 118 -8.78 -4.89 21.48
C LEU A 118 -7.90 -5.05 22.72
N ALA A 119 -6.65 -4.56 22.66
CA ALA A 119 -5.72 -4.59 23.78
C ALA A 119 -6.22 -3.75 24.97
N ALA A 120 -6.69 -2.52 24.72
CA ALA A 120 -7.23 -1.63 25.75
C ALA A 120 -8.44 -2.22 26.48
N GLN A 121 -9.30 -2.91 25.73
CA GLN A 121 -10.49 -3.59 26.27
C GLN A 121 -10.18 -4.97 26.86
N ARG A 122 -8.93 -5.43 26.80
CA ARG A 122 -8.50 -6.77 27.23
C ARG A 122 -9.29 -7.90 26.56
N VAL A 123 -9.72 -7.68 25.32
CA VAL A 123 -10.38 -8.71 24.52
C VAL A 123 -9.32 -9.62 23.93
N SER A 124 -9.45 -10.94 24.16
CA SER A 124 -8.61 -11.95 23.53
C SER A 124 -9.42 -12.69 22.46
N LEU A 125 -8.85 -12.82 21.29
CA LEU A 125 -9.41 -13.64 20.23
C LEU A 125 -9.29 -15.12 20.58
N SER A 126 -10.29 -15.92 20.18
CA SER A 126 -10.20 -17.39 20.27
C SER A 126 -9.07 -17.92 19.41
N GLU A 127 -8.55 -19.11 19.71
CA GLU A 127 -7.48 -19.74 18.89
C GLU A 127 -7.95 -19.99 17.46
N GLN A 128 -9.21 -20.29 17.25
CA GLN A 128 -9.80 -20.41 15.92
C GLN A 128 -9.76 -19.06 15.18
N ALA A 129 -10.23 -17.98 15.81
CA ALA A 129 -10.22 -16.65 15.20
C ALA A 129 -8.79 -16.18 14.87
N LYS A 130 -7.80 -16.47 15.73
CA LYS A 130 -6.39 -16.19 15.46
C LYS A 130 -5.88 -16.95 14.23
N SER A 131 -6.25 -18.23 14.11
CA SER A 131 -5.86 -19.05 12.96
C SER A 131 -6.45 -18.52 11.65
N GLU A 132 -7.74 -18.17 11.66
CA GLU A 132 -8.43 -17.61 10.50
C GLU A 132 -7.83 -16.24 10.10
N LEU A 133 -7.56 -15.36 11.07
CA LEU A 133 -6.89 -14.08 10.82
C LEU A 133 -5.47 -14.25 10.28
N THR A 134 -4.75 -15.28 10.70
CA THR A 134 -3.42 -15.58 10.16
C THR A 134 -3.51 -15.89 8.65
N VAL A 135 -4.42 -16.76 8.26
CA VAL A 135 -4.59 -17.16 6.84
C VAL A 135 -4.96 -15.94 5.98
N ILE A 136 -5.94 -15.15 6.42
CA ILE A 136 -6.37 -13.94 5.69
C ILE A 136 -5.23 -12.92 5.67
N GLY A 137 -4.56 -12.70 6.80
CA GLY A 137 -3.46 -11.75 6.90
C GLY A 137 -2.29 -12.10 5.97
N GLU A 138 -1.92 -13.36 5.89
CA GLU A 138 -0.88 -13.84 4.95
C GLU A 138 -1.29 -13.61 3.50
N ALA A 139 -2.55 -13.89 3.13
CA ALA A 139 -3.06 -13.64 1.79
C ALA A 139 -3.08 -12.14 1.44
N VAL A 140 -3.53 -11.28 2.36
CA VAL A 140 -3.54 -9.82 2.18
C VAL A 140 -2.10 -9.29 2.01
N SER A 141 -1.17 -9.70 2.88
CA SER A 141 0.25 -9.32 2.79
C SER A 141 0.84 -9.72 1.43
N GLU A 142 0.56 -10.93 0.97
CA GLU A 142 1.07 -11.41 -0.32
C GLU A 142 0.47 -10.65 -1.49
N ILE A 143 -0.84 -10.33 -1.48
CA ILE A 143 -1.49 -9.52 -2.52
C ILE A 143 -0.86 -8.13 -2.58
N VAL A 144 -0.74 -7.44 -1.46
CA VAL A 144 -0.16 -6.09 -1.43
C VAL A 144 1.28 -6.12 -1.92
N ARG A 145 2.08 -7.09 -1.48
CA ARG A 145 3.47 -7.28 -1.94
C ARG A 145 3.55 -7.50 -3.45
N LEU A 146 2.72 -8.39 -4.00
CA LEU A 146 2.68 -8.67 -5.44
C LEU A 146 2.24 -7.47 -6.27
N THR A 147 1.28 -6.69 -5.75
CA THR A 147 0.81 -5.45 -6.41
C THR A 147 1.93 -4.42 -6.50
N VAL A 148 2.66 -4.20 -5.41
CA VAL A 148 3.82 -3.29 -5.39
C VAL A 148 4.94 -3.81 -6.30
N GLU A 149 5.18 -5.12 -6.32
CA GLU A 149 6.17 -5.74 -7.20
C GLU A 149 5.80 -5.60 -8.67
N ALA A 150 4.55 -5.88 -9.03
CA ALA A 150 4.04 -5.71 -10.39
C ALA A 150 4.18 -4.27 -10.88
N PHE A 151 3.83 -3.31 -10.03
CA PHE A 151 3.98 -1.89 -10.34
C PHE A 151 5.45 -1.47 -10.52
N THR A 152 6.34 -1.90 -9.61
CA THR A 152 7.74 -1.44 -9.61
C THR A 152 8.59 -2.09 -10.69
N LYS A 153 8.27 -3.33 -11.09
CA LYS A 153 9.03 -4.11 -12.08
C LYS A 153 8.35 -4.15 -13.45
N ASP A 154 7.16 -3.56 -13.59
CA ASP A 154 6.31 -3.71 -14.78
C ASP A 154 6.05 -5.20 -15.11
N ASP A 155 5.83 -5.99 -14.04
CA ASP A 155 5.76 -7.45 -14.11
C ASP A 155 4.31 -7.95 -14.18
N ASN A 156 3.85 -8.18 -15.41
CA ASN A 156 2.53 -8.76 -15.67
C ASN A 156 2.34 -10.18 -15.09
N ILE A 157 3.43 -10.91 -14.79
CA ILE A 157 3.34 -12.24 -14.16
C ILE A 157 2.99 -12.09 -12.69
N ALA A 158 3.61 -11.13 -11.99
CA ALA A 158 3.26 -10.80 -10.61
C ALA A 158 1.80 -10.33 -10.52
N ALA A 159 1.34 -9.47 -11.43
CA ALA A 159 -0.04 -8.99 -11.48
C ALA A 159 -1.07 -10.13 -11.61
N ARG A 160 -0.81 -11.11 -12.46
CA ARG A 160 -1.70 -12.27 -12.66
C ARG A 160 -1.80 -13.21 -11.45
N ARG A 161 -0.91 -13.10 -10.49
CA ARG A 161 -0.93 -13.91 -9.24
C ARG A 161 -1.84 -13.30 -8.18
N VAL A 162 -2.31 -12.07 -8.37
CA VAL A 162 -3.21 -11.38 -7.43
C VAL A 162 -4.60 -12.01 -7.46
N GLU A 163 -5.16 -12.22 -8.65
CA GLU A 163 -6.54 -12.73 -8.84
C GLU A 163 -6.83 -14.04 -8.07
N PRO A 164 -5.99 -15.10 -8.13
CA PRO A 164 -6.23 -16.31 -7.34
C PRO A 164 -6.20 -16.09 -5.82
N LEU A 165 -5.44 -15.10 -5.33
CA LEU A 165 -5.36 -14.78 -3.91
C LEU A 165 -6.58 -13.98 -3.44
N GLU A 166 -7.16 -13.14 -4.28
CA GLU A 166 -8.44 -12.44 -4.03
C GLU A 166 -9.55 -13.47 -3.80
N GLU A 167 -9.61 -14.53 -4.62
CA GLU A 167 -10.59 -15.61 -4.45
C GLU A 167 -10.45 -16.33 -3.09
N VAL A 168 -9.21 -16.53 -2.61
CA VAL A 168 -8.96 -17.10 -1.27
C VAL A 168 -9.49 -16.20 -0.16
N ILE A 169 -9.31 -14.88 -0.28
CA ILE A 169 -9.81 -13.92 0.70
C ILE A 169 -11.34 -13.91 0.71
N ASP A 170 -11.97 -13.85 -0.46
CA ASP A 170 -13.42 -13.85 -0.59
C ASP A 170 -14.05 -15.09 0.03
N LEU A 171 -13.51 -16.28 -0.25
CA LEU A 171 -13.97 -17.54 0.35
C LEU A 171 -13.78 -17.55 1.88
N SER A 172 -12.68 -17.01 2.38
CA SER A 172 -12.41 -16.93 3.81
C SER A 172 -13.38 -15.99 4.52
N LEU A 173 -13.69 -14.82 3.91
CA LEU A 173 -14.65 -13.85 4.44
C LEU A 173 -16.07 -14.41 4.48
N ILE A 174 -16.48 -15.19 3.45
CA ILE A 174 -17.79 -15.88 3.44
C ILE A 174 -17.87 -16.88 4.60
N HIS A 175 -16.81 -17.65 4.83
CA HIS A 175 -16.79 -18.63 5.92
C HIS A 175 -16.90 -18.01 7.31
N ILE A 176 -16.27 -16.84 7.53
CA ILE A 176 -16.35 -16.10 8.79
C ILE A 176 -17.72 -15.46 8.97
N SER A 177 -18.34 -14.97 7.89
CA SER A 177 -19.65 -14.29 7.95
C SER A 177 -20.84 -15.25 8.05
N GLU A 178 -20.68 -16.52 7.68
CA GLU A 178 -21.68 -17.58 7.83
C GLU A 178 -21.29 -18.51 8.98
N PRO A 179 -21.66 -18.20 10.25
CA PRO A 179 -21.43 -19.11 11.34
C PRO A 179 -22.15 -20.42 11.06
N THR A 180 -21.41 -21.51 10.93
CA THR A 180 -21.95 -22.87 10.82
C THR A 180 -22.97 -23.10 11.92
N ARG A 181 -24.22 -23.35 11.55
CA ARG A 181 -25.30 -23.85 12.41
C ARG A 181 -25.00 -25.25 12.93
#